data_3c5015ece9280bb7de3133830a223735
#
_entry.id   3c5015ece9280bb7de3133830a223735
#
_cell.length_a   1.000
_cell.length_b   1.000
_cell.length_c   1.000
_cell.angle_alpha   90.00
_cell.angle_beta   90.00
_cell.angle_gamma   90.00
#
_symmetry.space_group_name_H-M   'P 1'
#
loop_
_entity.id
_entity.type
_entity.pdbx_description
1 polymer ?
#
loop_
_entity_poly.entity_id
_entity_poly.type
_entity_poly.pdbx_seq_one_letter_code
_entity_poly.pdbx_strand_id
1 'polypeptide(L)'
;ARGFNRIYTRHFLDTLKSRCEERLLRHPGCFDARAMRRARNLIRMEQERSDRLLHNILPGPIAKELKEHGRAKAREVEGVSILFTDFTHFTRLSELMNAQALVSEIDACFRLFDAICVRHGLEKIKTIGDAYMCAGGLPRPQEGSARHTVRAALEMQGALERRASERVAAGLPGFRMRVGIHSGTVVAGIVGDTKFQYDVWGDAVNIAARMETAGEEGRVNISAATYALVKDDPALSFVERGDVNTKGKGVLAMFFVSRRIAGEQVEQARYAGADG
;
A
#
# COMPACT_ATOMS: atom_id res chain seq x y z
N ALA A 1 -24.44 12.56 -10.82
CA ALA A 1 -23.19 12.17 -11.51
C ALA A 1 -23.15 10.67 -11.89
N ARG A 2 -24.17 9.87 -11.52
CA ARG A 2 -24.21 8.39 -11.78
C ARG A 2 -24.32 8.00 -13.28
N GLY A 3 -24.47 8.96 -14.18
CA GLY A 3 -24.74 8.69 -15.58
C GLY A 3 -23.63 9.06 -16.56
N PHE A 4 -22.74 9.95 -16.21
CA PHE A 4 -21.95 10.64 -17.23
C PHE A 4 -20.98 9.72 -18.00
N ASN A 5 -20.26 8.84 -17.33
CA ASN A 5 -19.29 7.98 -18.02
C ASN A 5 -19.92 6.73 -18.66
N ARG A 6 -20.98 6.16 -18.08
CA ARG A 6 -21.66 4.97 -18.61
C ARG A 6 -22.61 5.34 -19.75
N ILE A 7 -23.24 6.52 -19.68
CA ILE A 7 -24.13 7.05 -20.71
C ILE A 7 -23.30 7.51 -21.92
N TYR A 8 -22.18 8.22 -21.73
CA TYR A 8 -21.36 8.71 -22.85
C TYR A 8 -20.67 7.58 -23.61
N THR A 9 -20.06 6.60 -22.93
CA THR A 9 -19.40 5.47 -23.62
C THR A 9 -20.43 4.55 -24.28
N ARG A 10 -21.52 4.25 -23.61
CA ARG A 10 -22.58 3.40 -24.17
C ARG A 10 -23.34 4.12 -25.27
N HIS A 11 -23.72 5.37 -25.04
CA HIS A 11 -24.41 6.19 -26.06
C HIS A 11 -23.52 6.49 -27.27
N PHE A 12 -22.22 6.71 -27.08
CA PHE A 12 -21.25 6.86 -28.15
C PHE A 12 -21.06 5.55 -28.93
N LEU A 13 -20.94 4.41 -28.25
CA LEU A 13 -20.87 3.10 -28.90
C LEU A 13 -22.18 2.72 -29.58
N ASP A 14 -23.34 3.00 -28.98
CA ASP A 14 -24.66 2.75 -29.57
C ASP A 14 -24.90 3.68 -30.73
N THR A 15 -24.46 4.94 -30.66
CA THR A 15 -24.56 5.90 -31.79
C THR A 15 -23.61 5.53 -32.93
N LEU A 16 -22.39 5.06 -32.63
CA LEU A 16 -21.47 4.54 -33.65
C LEU A 16 -22.01 3.25 -34.28
N LYS A 17 -22.59 2.36 -33.50
CA LYS A 17 -23.20 1.12 -33.96
C LYS A 17 -24.39 1.42 -34.85
N SER A 18 -25.31 2.29 -34.42
CA SER A 18 -26.50 2.73 -35.19
C SER A 18 -26.09 3.42 -36.50
N ARG A 19 -25.12 4.34 -36.49
CA ARG A 19 -24.60 4.98 -37.71
C ARG A 19 -23.88 4.00 -38.64
N CYS A 20 -23.20 2.98 -38.09
CA CYS A 20 -22.61 1.93 -38.90
C CYS A 20 -23.66 1.03 -39.50
N GLU A 21 -24.72 0.66 -38.78
CA GLU A 21 -25.84 -0.13 -39.25
C GLU A 21 -26.68 0.62 -40.33
N GLU A 22 -26.94 1.91 -40.12
CA GLU A 22 -27.60 2.75 -41.14
C GLU A 22 -26.77 2.89 -42.43
N ARG A 23 -25.43 3.02 -42.34
CA ARG A 23 -24.55 3.05 -43.52
C ARG A 23 -24.43 1.71 -44.22
N LEU A 24 -24.47 0.61 -43.48
CA LEU A 24 -24.49 -0.76 -43.98
C LEU A 24 -25.78 -0.99 -44.84
N LEU A 25 -26.93 -0.49 -44.35
CA LEU A 25 -28.19 -0.62 -45.04
C LEU A 25 -28.26 0.22 -46.33
N ARG A 26 -27.58 1.37 -46.37
CA ARG A 26 -27.58 2.27 -47.55
C ARG A 26 -26.55 1.94 -48.63
N HIS A 27 -25.41 1.32 -48.24
CA HIS A 27 -24.28 1.03 -49.14
C HIS A 27 -23.58 -0.30 -48.80
N PRO A 28 -24.16 -1.45 -49.13
CA PRO A 28 -23.61 -2.75 -48.72
C PRO A 28 -22.25 -3.11 -49.33
N GLY A 29 -21.75 -2.36 -50.32
CA GLY A 29 -20.47 -2.59 -50.96
C GLY A 29 -19.30 -1.70 -50.52
N CYS A 30 -19.50 -0.74 -49.59
CA CYS A 30 -18.51 0.30 -49.27
C CYS A 30 -17.83 0.12 -47.89
N PHE A 31 -17.82 -1.10 -47.35
CA PHE A 31 -17.21 -1.35 -46.06
C PHE A 31 -15.72 -1.64 -46.23
N ASP A 32 -14.87 -0.64 -45.99
CA ASP A 32 -13.43 -0.84 -45.92
C ASP A 32 -13.08 -1.65 -44.66
N ALA A 33 -12.79 -2.93 -44.84
CA ALA A 33 -12.39 -3.83 -43.79
C ALA A 33 -11.12 -3.30 -42.99
N ARG A 34 -10.34 -2.44 -43.67
CA ARG A 34 -9.20 -1.77 -43.04
C ARG A 34 -9.64 -0.67 -42.07
N ALA A 35 -10.66 0.12 -42.43
CA ALA A 35 -11.24 1.14 -41.54
C ALA A 35 -11.87 0.51 -40.31
N MET A 36 -12.58 -0.62 -40.45
CA MET A 36 -13.13 -1.37 -39.31
C MET A 36 -12.06 -1.92 -38.37
N ARG A 37 -10.98 -2.47 -38.93
CA ARG A 37 -9.84 -2.96 -38.11
C ARG A 37 -9.16 -1.81 -37.38
N ARG A 38 -8.98 -0.65 -38.03
CA ARG A 38 -8.41 0.55 -37.40
C ARG A 38 -9.31 1.04 -36.26
N ALA A 39 -10.61 1.17 -36.47
CA ALA A 39 -11.55 1.58 -35.44
C ALA A 39 -11.56 0.62 -34.24
N ARG A 40 -11.57 -0.70 -34.48
CA ARG A 40 -11.52 -1.71 -33.43
C ARG A 40 -10.20 -1.63 -32.65
N ASN A 41 -9.06 -1.43 -33.31
CA ASN A 41 -7.78 -1.27 -32.65
C ASN A 41 -7.72 -0.01 -31.79
N LEU A 42 -8.25 1.12 -32.27
CA LEU A 42 -8.32 2.37 -31.51
C LEU A 42 -9.19 2.21 -30.24
N ILE A 43 -10.37 1.60 -30.39
CA ILE A 43 -11.25 1.32 -29.24
C ILE A 43 -10.54 0.43 -28.23
N ARG A 44 -9.85 -0.64 -28.67
CA ARG A 44 -9.10 -1.52 -27.80
C ARG A 44 -7.98 -0.79 -27.06
N MET A 45 -7.18 0.01 -27.76
CA MET A 45 -6.10 0.80 -27.15
C MET A 45 -6.63 1.79 -26.10
N GLU A 46 -7.76 2.45 -26.37
CA GLU A 46 -8.37 3.38 -25.42
C GLU A 46 -8.95 2.65 -24.19
N GLN A 47 -9.54 1.47 -24.39
CA GLN A 47 -9.98 0.62 -23.28
C GLN A 47 -8.79 0.17 -22.43
N GLU A 48 -7.71 -0.32 -23.03
CA GLU A 48 -6.51 -0.73 -22.32
C GLU A 48 -5.85 0.44 -21.56
N ARG A 49 -5.89 1.64 -22.13
CA ARG A 49 -5.42 2.87 -21.48
C ARG A 49 -6.29 3.24 -20.26
N SER A 50 -7.59 3.24 -20.45
CA SER A 50 -8.56 3.50 -19.37
C SER A 50 -8.43 2.47 -18.25
N ASP A 51 -8.22 1.19 -18.59
CA ASP A 51 -8.03 0.12 -17.63
C ASP A 51 -6.75 0.29 -16.82
N ARG A 52 -5.65 0.64 -17.47
CA ARG A 52 -4.39 0.94 -16.77
C ARG A 52 -4.53 2.10 -15.80
N LEU A 53 -5.21 3.18 -16.18
CA LEU A 53 -5.46 4.33 -15.31
C LEU A 53 -6.31 3.94 -14.10
N LEU A 54 -7.34 3.10 -14.30
CA LEU A 54 -8.18 2.63 -13.21
C LEU A 54 -7.44 1.69 -12.26
N HIS A 55 -6.59 0.81 -12.78
CA HIS A 55 -5.76 -0.10 -11.97
C HIS A 55 -4.65 0.62 -11.18
N ASN A 56 -4.27 1.83 -11.59
CA ASN A 56 -3.36 2.67 -10.80
C ASN A 56 -4.04 3.33 -9.58
N ILE A 57 -5.37 3.30 -9.53
CA ILE A 57 -6.15 3.95 -8.45
C ILE A 57 -6.82 2.90 -7.55
N LEU A 58 -7.21 1.75 -8.13
CA LEU A 58 -7.96 0.71 -7.45
C LEU A 58 -7.31 -0.67 -7.67
N PRO A 59 -7.32 -1.54 -6.65
CA PRO A 59 -6.91 -2.94 -6.82
C PRO A 59 -7.70 -3.61 -7.95
N GLY A 60 -7.03 -4.47 -8.75
CA GLY A 60 -7.63 -5.08 -9.95
C GLY A 60 -9.01 -5.72 -9.73
N PRO A 61 -9.22 -6.57 -8.71
CA PRO A 61 -10.53 -7.16 -8.43
C PRO A 61 -11.63 -6.13 -8.14
N ILE A 62 -11.28 -5.04 -7.44
CA ILE A 62 -12.20 -3.96 -7.07
C ILE A 62 -12.53 -3.12 -8.31
N ALA A 63 -11.54 -2.80 -9.14
CA ALA A 63 -11.72 -2.12 -10.42
C ALA A 63 -12.66 -2.91 -11.35
N LYS A 64 -12.51 -4.24 -11.40
CA LYS A 64 -13.38 -5.13 -12.18
C LYS A 64 -14.82 -5.10 -11.66
N GLU A 65 -15.03 -5.25 -10.33
CA GLU A 65 -16.36 -5.19 -9.71
C GLU A 65 -17.04 -3.85 -9.97
N LEU A 66 -16.29 -2.75 -9.87
CA LEU A 66 -16.81 -1.41 -10.14
C LEU A 66 -17.23 -1.25 -11.60
N LYS A 67 -16.49 -1.80 -12.57
CA LYS A 67 -16.84 -1.77 -14.00
C LYS A 67 -18.09 -2.59 -14.31
N GLU A 68 -18.19 -3.79 -13.75
CA GLU A 68 -19.29 -4.72 -14.02
C GLU A 68 -20.60 -4.27 -13.38
N HIS A 69 -20.54 -3.77 -12.14
CA HIS A 69 -21.73 -3.50 -11.34
C HIS A 69 -21.98 -2.00 -11.05
N GLY A 70 -21.04 -1.12 -11.43
CA GLY A 70 -21.10 0.31 -11.12
C GLY A 70 -20.87 0.66 -9.65
N ARG A 71 -20.53 -0.34 -8.82
CA ARG A 71 -20.21 -0.21 -7.40
C ARG A 71 -19.35 -1.39 -6.97
N ALA A 72 -18.51 -1.19 -5.95
CA ALA A 72 -17.81 -2.26 -5.25
C ALA A 72 -18.25 -2.27 -3.79
N LYS A 73 -18.53 -3.45 -3.24
CA LYS A 73 -19.01 -3.60 -1.86
C LYS A 73 -17.81 -3.63 -0.91
N ALA A 74 -17.94 -2.93 0.22
CA ALA A 74 -17.04 -3.13 1.34
C ALA A 74 -17.23 -4.56 1.91
N ARG A 75 -16.10 -5.19 2.27
CA ARG A 75 -16.08 -6.58 2.77
C ARG A 75 -15.17 -6.67 3.97
N GLU A 76 -15.56 -7.51 4.90
CA GLU A 76 -14.69 -7.92 5.99
C GLU A 76 -13.61 -8.86 5.47
N VAL A 77 -12.35 -8.61 5.87
CA VAL A 77 -11.18 -9.41 5.50
C VAL A 77 -10.38 -9.70 6.74
N GLU A 78 -10.18 -10.97 7.04
CA GLU A 78 -9.40 -11.44 8.18
C GLU A 78 -7.91 -11.59 7.83
N GLY A 79 -7.04 -11.55 8.85
CA GLY A 79 -5.60 -11.81 8.69
C GLY A 79 -4.85 -10.74 7.91
N VAL A 80 -5.39 -9.52 7.86
CA VAL A 80 -4.75 -8.38 7.21
C VAL A 80 -3.67 -7.80 8.13
N SER A 81 -2.48 -7.55 7.58
CA SER A 81 -1.38 -6.91 8.31
C SER A 81 -1.21 -5.49 7.79
N ILE A 82 -1.52 -4.52 8.64
CA ILE A 82 -1.50 -3.09 8.33
C ILE A 82 -0.17 -2.50 8.77
N LEU A 83 0.46 -1.76 7.89
CA LEU A 83 1.72 -1.07 8.11
C LEU A 83 1.50 0.44 7.97
N PHE A 84 1.92 1.20 8.98
CA PHE A 84 2.08 2.65 8.95
C PHE A 84 3.54 3.02 9.05
N THR A 85 3.95 4.02 8.28
CA THR A 85 5.20 4.75 8.48
C THR A 85 4.91 6.22 8.65
N ASP A 86 5.75 6.92 9.42
CA ASP A 86 5.68 8.37 9.59
C ASP A 86 7.11 8.94 9.71
N PHE A 87 7.38 10.07 9.03
CA PHE A 87 8.70 10.67 9.11
C PHE A 87 8.89 11.40 10.44
N THR A 88 9.98 11.08 11.13
CA THR A 88 10.31 11.75 12.40
C THR A 88 10.81 13.17 12.13
N HIS A 89 10.44 14.09 13.03
CA HIS A 89 10.83 15.49 12.95
C HIS A 89 10.46 16.20 11.65
N PHE A 90 9.41 15.71 10.96
CA PHE A 90 8.99 16.23 9.65
C PHE A 90 8.74 17.73 9.65
N THR A 91 8.03 18.25 10.66
CA THR A 91 7.77 19.71 10.79
C THR A 91 9.06 20.51 10.76
N ARG A 92 10.09 20.11 11.51
CA ARG A 92 11.39 20.79 11.54
C ARG A 92 12.12 20.67 10.19
N LEU A 93 12.06 19.49 9.56
CA LEU A 93 12.68 19.28 8.24
C LEU A 93 11.99 20.11 7.17
N SER A 94 10.66 20.27 7.25
CA SER A 94 9.89 21.10 6.32
C SER A 94 10.23 22.60 6.42
N GLU A 95 10.66 23.07 7.58
CA GLU A 95 11.13 24.45 7.76
C GLU A 95 12.53 24.69 7.15
N LEU A 96 13.36 23.66 7.05
CA LEU A 96 14.72 23.73 6.51
C LEU A 96 14.78 23.56 4.97
N MET A 97 13.69 23.17 4.35
CA MET A 97 13.64 22.89 2.91
C MET A 97 12.63 23.82 2.21
N ASN A 98 12.91 24.19 0.96
CA ASN A 98 11.85 24.81 0.18
C ASN A 98 10.76 23.78 -0.17
N ALA A 99 9.52 24.26 -0.38
CA ALA A 99 8.36 23.39 -0.57
C ALA A 99 8.53 22.39 -1.74
N GLN A 100 9.14 22.80 -2.83
CA GLN A 100 9.35 21.94 -3.99
C GLN A 100 10.37 20.83 -3.71
N ALA A 101 11.47 21.15 -3.02
CA ALA A 101 12.47 20.16 -2.61
C ALA A 101 11.89 19.16 -1.60
N LEU A 102 11.06 19.64 -0.66
CA LEU A 102 10.36 18.81 0.31
C LEU A 102 9.44 17.79 -0.38
N VAL A 103 8.56 18.28 -1.28
CA VAL A 103 7.63 17.41 -2.02
C VAL A 103 8.38 16.41 -2.90
N SER A 104 9.46 16.84 -3.56
CA SER A 104 10.30 15.95 -4.38
C SER A 104 10.96 14.86 -3.57
N GLU A 105 11.37 15.15 -2.33
CA GLU A 105 11.98 14.17 -1.44
C GLU A 105 10.94 13.16 -0.90
N ILE A 106 9.76 13.64 -0.50
CA ILE A 106 8.65 12.76 -0.10
C ILE A 106 8.27 11.82 -1.26
N ASP A 107 8.11 12.36 -2.48
CA ASP A 107 7.79 11.56 -3.67
C ASP A 107 8.87 10.50 -3.93
N ALA A 108 10.13 10.85 -3.81
CA ALA A 108 11.23 9.89 -3.98
C ALA A 108 11.20 8.78 -2.92
N CYS A 109 10.93 9.11 -1.65
CA CYS A 109 10.77 8.12 -0.58
C CYS A 109 9.55 7.21 -0.83
N PHE A 110 8.40 7.79 -1.18
CA PHE A 110 7.19 7.01 -1.42
C PHE A 110 7.29 6.13 -2.66
N ARG A 111 7.99 6.53 -3.70
CA ARG A 111 8.31 5.67 -4.86
C ARG A 111 9.17 4.46 -4.46
N LEU A 112 10.12 4.63 -3.54
CA LEU A 112 10.87 3.50 -2.99
C LEU A 112 9.93 2.54 -2.25
N PHE A 113 9.01 3.07 -1.43
CA PHE A 113 8.05 2.26 -0.68
C PHE A 113 7.05 1.57 -1.62
N ASP A 114 6.56 2.25 -2.66
CA ASP A 114 5.69 1.67 -3.69
C ASP A 114 6.38 0.46 -4.37
N ALA A 115 7.65 0.59 -4.74
CA ALA A 115 8.41 -0.50 -5.33
C ALA A 115 8.62 -1.68 -4.37
N ILE A 116 8.79 -1.41 -3.07
CA ILE A 116 8.89 -2.45 -2.03
C ILE A 116 7.53 -3.13 -1.83
N CYS A 117 6.43 -2.39 -1.77
CA CYS A 117 5.08 -2.95 -1.69
C CYS A 117 4.82 -3.95 -2.84
N VAL A 118 5.15 -3.57 -4.07
CA VAL A 118 4.99 -4.45 -5.25
C VAL A 118 5.81 -5.74 -5.09
N ARG A 119 7.07 -5.66 -4.66
CA ARG A 119 7.94 -6.84 -4.47
C ARG A 119 7.42 -7.81 -3.41
N HIS A 120 6.82 -7.29 -2.36
CA HIS A 120 6.30 -8.09 -1.24
C HIS A 120 4.80 -8.42 -1.35
N GLY A 121 4.14 -8.00 -2.44
CA GLY A 121 2.71 -8.23 -2.66
C GLY A 121 1.80 -7.50 -1.66
N LEU A 122 2.21 -6.31 -1.21
CA LEU A 122 1.41 -5.44 -0.36
C LEU A 122 0.59 -4.47 -1.21
N GLU A 123 -0.62 -4.19 -0.74
CA GLU A 123 -1.47 -3.16 -1.33
C GLU A 123 -1.19 -1.81 -0.66
N LYS A 124 -0.82 -0.80 -1.45
CA LYS A 124 -0.77 0.59 -0.98
C LYS A 124 -2.18 1.09 -0.76
N ILE A 125 -2.48 1.59 0.41
CA ILE A 125 -3.82 2.11 0.74
C ILE A 125 -3.87 3.61 0.46
N LYS A 126 -3.04 4.41 1.13
CA LYS A 126 -3.00 5.87 1.00
C LYS A 126 -1.75 6.47 1.64
N THR A 127 -1.58 7.76 1.39
CA THR A 127 -0.68 8.62 2.18
C THR A 127 -1.50 9.61 2.98
N ILE A 128 -1.05 9.97 4.18
CA ILE A 128 -1.70 10.93 5.07
C ILE A 128 -0.64 11.93 5.49
N GLY A 129 -0.53 13.04 4.72
CA GLY A 129 0.60 13.95 4.89
C GLY A 129 1.92 13.27 4.56
N ASP A 130 2.79 13.15 5.55
CA ASP A 130 4.09 12.48 5.50
C ASP A 130 4.04 11.00 5.95
N ALA A 131 2.87 10.50 6.32
CA ALA A 131 2.65 9.10 6.65
C ALA A 131 2.30 8.27 5.40
N TYR A 132 2.82 7.05 5.33
CA TYR A 132 2.53 6.08 4.27
C TYR A 132 1.83 4.86 4.88
N MET A 133 0.72 4.42 4.28
CA MET A 133 -0.07 3.29 4.73
C MET A 133 -0.18 2.24 3.64
N CYS A 134 0.18 1.00 3.98
CA CYS A 134 -0.03 -0.17 3.12
C CYS A 134 -0.47 -1.38 3.95
N ALA A 135 -0.91 -2.44 3.27
CA ALA A 135 -1.38 -3.65 3.94
C ALA A 135 -1.05 -4.93 3.14
N GLY A 136 -0.67 -5.96 3.86
CA GLY A 136 -0.57 -7.33 3.36
C GLY A 136 -1.89 -8.08 3.59
N GLY A 137 -2.25 -8.98 2.64
CA GLY A 137 -3.51 -9.72 2.70
C GLY A 137 -4.70 -9.01 2.04
N LEU A 138 -4.46 -7.94 1.28
CA LEU A 138 -5.45 -7.22 0.50
C LEU A 138 -5.07 -7.20 -0.98
N PRO A 139 -6.05 -7.09 -1.90
CA PRO A 139 -7.51 -7.06 -1.71
C PRO A 139 -8.12 -8.45 -1.44
N ARG A 140 -7.31 -9.48 -1.32
CA ARG A 140 -7.70 -10.86 -0.99
C ARG A 140 -6.76 -11.41 0.08
N PRO A 141 -7.24 -12.26 0.98
CA PRO A 141 -6.39 -12.95 1.94
C PRO A 141 -5.22 -13.66 1.25
N GLN A 142 -4.03 -13.52 1.81
CA GLN A 142 -2.80 -14.15 1.31
C GLN A 142 -2.07 -14.79 2.47
N GLU A 143 -1.70 -16.05 2.30
CA GLU A 143 -0.90 -16.77 3.29
C GLU A 143 0.44 -16.08 3.51
N GLY A 144 0.89 -15.98 4.75
CA GLY A 144 2.14 -15.33 5.10
C GLY A 144 2.14 -13.80 4.98
N SER A 145 0.97 -13.17 4.81
CA SER A 145 0.85 -11.71 4.67
C SER A 145 1.57 -10.93 5.77
N ALA A 146 1.50 -11.38 7.03
CA ALA A 146 2.20 -10.77 8.16
C ALA A 146 3.73 -10.80 7.97
N ARG A 147 4.26 -11.93 7.53
CA ARG A 147 5.70 -12.11 7.25
C ARG A 147 6.16 -11.20 6.10
N HIS A 148 5.38 -11.13 5.02
CA HIS A 148 5.67 -10.25 3.89
C HIS A 148 5.64 -8.78 4.32
N THR A 149 4.66 -8.39 5.15
CA THR A 149 4.53 -7.02 5.66
C THR A 149 5.72 -6.64 6.55
N VAL A 150 6.14 -7.51 7.47
CA VAL A 150 7.32 -7.27 8.33
C VAL A 150 8.60 -7.16 7.49
N ARG A 151 8.79 -8.04 6.51
CA ARG A 151 9.97 -7.98 5.62
C ARG A 151 9.98 -6.72 4.77
N ALA A 152 8.83 -6.29 4.27
CA ALA A 152 8.69 -5.02 3.55
C ALA A 152 9.04 -3.82 4.45
N ALA A 153 8.55 -3.81 5.69
CA ALA A 153 8.87 -2.77 6.66
C ALA A 153 10.38 -2.64 6.91
N LEU A 154 11.06 -3.77 7.14
CA LEU A 154 12.51 -3.81 7.33
C LEU A 154 13.27 -3.36 6.09
N GLU A 155 12.76 -3.67 4.89
CA GLU A 155 13.35 -3.21 3.64
C GLU A 155 13.14 -1.71 3.43
N MET A 156 11.94 -1.18 3.72
CA MET A 156 11.63 0.25 3.67
C MET A 156 12.54 1.03 4.63
N GLN A 157 12.70 0.55 5.87
CA GLN A 157 13.58 1.16 6.86
C GLN A 157 15.01 1.25 6.35
N GLY A 158 15.59 0.14 5.88
CA GLY A 158 16.96 0.11 5.37
C GLY A 158 17.13 0.94 4.07
N ALA A 159 16.11 1.02 3.22
CA ALA A 159 16.17 1.85 2.01
C ALA A 159 16.17 3.35 2.37
N LEU A 160 15.35 3.75 3.33
CA LEU A 160 15.32 5.13 3.80
C LEU A 160 16.61 5.52 4.51
N GLU A 161 17.19 4.64 5.33
CA GLU A 161 18.47 4.89 6.02
C GLU A 161 19.61 5.12 5.02
N ARG A 162 19.71 4.30 3.97
CA ARG A 162 20.71 4.50 2.91
C ARG A 162 20.51 5.86 2.23
N ARG A 163 19.27 6.17 1.84
CA ARG A 163 18.95 7.45 1.23
C ARG A 163 19.28 8.63 2.13
N ALA A 164 18.94 8.56 3.42
CA ALA A 164 19.25 9.59 4.40
C ALA A 164 20.77 9.80 4.51
N SER A 165 21.56 8.72 4.54
CA SER A 165 23.02 8.78 4.58
C SER A 165 23.62 9.44 3.35
N GLU A 166 23.12 9.10 2.13
CA GLU A 166 23.53 9.73 0.87
C GLU A 166 23.22 11.24 0.86
N ARG A 167 22.06 11.63 1.35
CA ARG A 167 21.66 13.04 1.44
C ARG A 167 22.52 13.82 2.43
N VAL A 168 22.75 13.27 3.60
CA VAL A 168 23.61 13.89 4.62
C VAL A 168 25.05 14.06 4.10
N ALA A 169 25.57 13.07 3.38
CA ALA A 169 26.88 13.17 2.74
C ALA A 169 26.94 14.30 1.66
N ALA A 170 25.79 14.60 1.05
CA ALA A 170 25.64 15.73 0.11
C ALA A 170 25.31 17.07 0.80
N GLY A 171 25.31 17.15 2.12
CA GLY A 171 24.97 18.35 2.89
C GLY A 171 23.49 18.69 2.93
N LEU A 172 22.62 17.72 2.62
CA LEU A 172 21.17 17.86 2.57
C LEU A 172 20.49 17.17 3.75
N PRO A 173 19.31 17.62 4.20
CA PRO A 173 18.55 16.92 5.25
C PRO A 173 18.19 15.50 4.82
N GLY A 174 18.41 14.51 5.70
CA GLY A 174 18.00 13.12 5.52
C GLY A 174 16.77 12.82 6.36
N PHE A 175 15.79 12.13 5.77
CA PHE A 175 14.58 11.71 6.48
C PHE A 175 14.82 10.41 7.25
N ARG A 176 14.22 10.32 8.41
CA ARG A 176 14.12 9.11 9.22
C ARG A 176 12.67 8.83 9.52
N MET A 177 12.31 7.59 9.87
CA MET A 177 10.92 7.24 10.11
C MET A 177 10.76 6.28 11.29
N ARG A 178 9.53 6.25 11.80
CA ARG A 178 8.99 5.18 12.64
C ARG A 178 8.14 4.27 11.78
N VAL A 179 8.06 3.01 12.17
CA VAL A 179 7.21 2.01 11.51
C VAL A 179 6.42 1.25 12.55
N GLY A 180 5.10 1.12 12.32
CA GLY A 180 4.20 0.34 13.16
C GLY A 180 3.42 -0.68 12.35
N ILE A 181 3.28 -1.91 12.87
CA ILE A 181 2.52 -2.98 12.23
C ILE A 181 1.56 -3.63 13.23
N HIS A 182 0.32 -3.84 12.78
CA HIS A 182 -0.65 -4.68 13.49
C HIS A 182 -1.37 -5.59 12.50
N SER A 183 -1.70 -6.80 12.96
CA SER A 183 -2.45 -7.79 12.18
C SER A 183 -3.80 -8.07 12.82
N GLY A 184 -4.86 -8.03 12.02
CA GLY A 184 -6.24 -8.23 12.48
C GLY A 184 -7.25 -8.20 11.34
N THR A 185 -8.53 -8.18 11.72
CA THR A 185 -9.66 -8.08 10.79
C THR A 185 -9.93 -6.62 10.44
N VAL A 186 -10.22 -6.35 9.17
CA VAL A 186 -10.59 -5.02 8.67
C VAL A 186 -11.82 -5.12 7.78
N VAL A 187 -12.50 -4.00 7.59
CA VAL A 187 -13.44 -3.83 6.48
C VAL A 187 -12.72 -3.07 5.38
N ALA A 188 -12.66 -3.64 4.19
CA ALA A 188 -11.96 -3.06 3.04
C ALA A 188 -12.93 -2.82 1.88
N GLY A 189 -12.83 -1.68 1.20
CA GLY A 189 -13.72 -1.36 0.09
C GLY A 189 -13.63 0.07 -0.40
N ILE A 190 -14.64 0.50 -1.16
CA ILE A 190 -14.80 1.87 -1.64
C ILE A 190 -15.99 2.51 -0.95
N VAL A 191 -15.81 3.72 -0.45
CA VAL A 191 -16.87 4.53 0.14
C VAL A 191 -16.99 5.85 -0.62
N GLY A 192 -18.22 6.27 -0.85
CA GLY A 192 -18.54 7.48 -1.60
C GLY A 192 -18.83 7.24 -3.08
N ASP A 193 -19.38 8.26 -3.73
CA ASP A 193 -19.80 8.23 -5.14
C ASP A 193 -18.86 9.01 -6.08
N THR A 194 -17.95 9.79 -5.50
CA THR A 194 -16.98 10.62 -6.24
C THR A 194 -15.59 10.45 -5.65
N LYS A 195 -14.55 10.59 -6.49
CA LYS A 195 -13.16 10.42 -6.08
C LYS A 195 -12.95 9.06 -5.38
N PHE A 196 -13.26 7.98 -6.09
CA PHE A 196 -13.11 6.63 -5.56
C PHE A 196 -11.72 6.41 -4.96
N GLN A 197 -11.72 5.94 -3.72
CA GLN A 197 -10.52 5.53 -3.01
C GLN A 197 -10.80 4.18 -2.37
N TYR A 198 -9.92 3.22 -2.61
CA TYR A 198 -9.91 1.98 -1.86
C TYR A 198 -9.31 2.24 -0.50
N ASP A 199 -10.03 1.91 0.55
CA ASP A 199 -9.61 2.19 1.91
C ASP A 199 -9.98 1.03 2.85
N VAL A 200 -9.47 1.08 4.08
CA VAL A 200 -9.69 0.08 5.13
C VAL A 200 -10.14 0.74 6.43
N TRP A 201 -11.04 0.06 7.12
CA TRP A 201 -11.63 0.51 8.39
C TRP A 201 -11.62 -0.62 9.40
N GLY A 202 -11.62 -0.29 10.67
CA GLY A 202 -11.71 -1.22 11.78
C GLY A 202 -10.71 -0.91 12.88
N ASP A 203 -10.86 -1.62 13.99
CA ASP A 203 -10.01 -1.44 15.16
C ASP A 203 -8.54 -1.73 14.88
N ALA A 204 -8.29 -2.72 14.01
CA ALA A 204 -6.94 -3.09 13.60
C ALA A 204 -6.17 -1.92 12.96
N VAL A 205 -6.85 -1.04 12.21
CA VAL A 205 -6.23 0.16 11.62
C VAL A 205 -5.76 1.12 12.72
N ASN A 206 -6.59 1.34 13.73
CA ASN A 206 -6.28 2.22 14.86
C ASN A 206 -5.11 1.66 15.70
N ILE A 207 -5.06 0.35 15.90
CA ILE A 207 -3.96 -0.29 16.62
C ILE A 207 -2.65 -0.17 15.82
N ALA A 208 -2.67 -0.38 14.51
CA ALA A 208 -1.50 -0.22 13.64
C ALA A 208 -0.93 1.21 13.70
N ALA A 209 -1.80 2.23 13.65
CA ALA A 209 -1.39 3.63 13.80
C ALA A 209 -0.74 3.89 15.18
N ARG A 210 -1.22 3.22 16.24
CA ARG A 210 -0.61 3.32 17.57
C ARG A 210 0.71 2.60 17.69
N MET A 211 0.88 1.46 16.97
CA MET A 211 2.18 0.81 16.87
C MET A 211 3.21 1.76 16.26
N GLU A 212 2.83 2.53 15.23
CA GLU A 212 3.70 3.54 14.63
C GLU A 212 4.01 4.66 15.64
N THR A 213 2.99 5.31 16.21
CA THR A 213 3.17 6.45 17.12
C THR A 213 3.95 6.09 18.38
N ALA A 214 3.79 4.88 18.91
CA ALA A 214 4.57 4.35 20.03
C ALA A 214 5.94 3.78 19.62
N GLY A 215 6.24 3.77 18.30
CA GLY A 215 7.49 3.30 17.75
C GLY A 215 8.67 4.23 18.05
N GLU A 216 9.87 3.76 17.74
CA GLU A 216 11.11 4.52 17.81
C GLU A 216 11.69 4.74 16.42
N GLU A 217 12.39 5.86 16.25
CA GLU A 217 13.08 6.17 15.01
C GLU A 217 14.06 5.06 14.61
N GLY A 218 14.03 4.67 13.34
CA GLY A 218 14.93 3.65 12.83
C GLY A 218 14.51 2.22 13.20
N ARG A 219 13.36 2.01 13.84
CA ARG A 219 12.92 0.68 14.28
C ARG A 219 11.54 0.33 13.75
N VAL A 220 11.31 -0.97 13.58
CA VAL A 220 10.00 -1.52 13.20
C VAL A 220 9.34 -2.08 14.46
N ASN A 221 8.22 -1.47 14.85
CA ASN A 221 7.41 -1.83 16.02
C ASN A 221 6.20 -2.66 15.61
N ILE A 222 6.00 -3.81 16.23
CA ILE A 222 4.89 -4.72 15.92
C ILE A 222 4.09 -5.05 17.17
N SER A 223 2.79 -5.30 17.00
CA SER A 223 1.91 -5.75 18.07
C SER A 223 2.12 -7.24 18.38
N ALA A 224 1.67 -7.68 19.56
CA ALA A 224 1.63 -9.09 19.94
C ALA A 224 0.89 -9.98 18.92
N ALA A 225 -0.20 -9.47 18.32
CA ALA A 225 -0.92 -10.19 17.27
C ALA A 225 -0.06 -10.44 16.02
N THR A 226 0.70 -9.44 15.58
CA THR A 226 1.65 -9.62 14.47
C THR A 226 2.80 -10.52 14.88
N TYR A 227 3.36 -10.34 16.09
CA TYR A 227 4.42 -11.19 16.62
C TYR A 227 4.04 -12.67 16.60
N ALA A 228 2.84 -13.02 17.05
CA ALA A 228 2.37 -14.41 17.07
C ALA A 228 2.38 -15.07 15.67
N LEU A 229 2.20 -14.28 14.59
CA LEU A 229 2.18 -14.76 13.20
C LEU A 229 3.59 -14.89 12.59
N VAL A 230 4.60 -14.23 13.17
CA VAL A 230 5.95 -14.16 12.57
C VAL A 230 7.07 -14.66 13.47
N LYS A 231 6.80 -14.99 14.74
CA LYS A 231 7.80 -15.37 15.76
C LYS A 231 8.68 -16.56 15.36
N ASP A 232 8.13 -17.47 14.54
CA ASP A 232 8.82 -18.68 14.09
C ASP A 232 9.61 -18.46 12.78
N ASP A 233 9.69 -17.22 12.25
CA ASP A 233 10.53 -16.91 11.08
C ASP A 233 12.00 -16.85 11.48
N PRO A 234 12.84 -17.82 11.02
CA PRO A 234 14.25 -17.90 11.43
C PRO A 234 15.09 -16.69 10.95
N ALA A 235 14.60 -15.91 10.01
CA ALA A 235 15.29 -14.70 9.51
C ALA A 235 15.02 -13.45 10.35
N LEU A 236 14.15 -13.55 11.37
CA LEU A 236 13.76 -12.42 12.21
C LEU A 236 14.29 -12.58 13.64
N SER A 237 14.59 -11.46 14.26
CA SER A 237 14.93 -11.32 15.69
C SER A 237 13.97 -10.34 16.33
N PHE A 238 13.62 -10.57 17.58
CA PHE A 238 12.60 -9.77 18.29
C PHE A 238 13.13 -9.31 19.64
N VAL A 239 12.79 -8.07 19.99
CA VAL A 239 13.04 -7.52 21.33
C VAL A 239 11.70 -7.10 21.90
N GLU A 240 11.31 -7.74 23.01
CA GLU A 240 10.09 -7.38 23.73
C GLU A 240 10.26 -6.00 24.37
N ARG A 241 9.23 -5.15 24.19
CA ARG A 241 9.18 -3.81 24.77
C ARG A 241 8.38 -3.75 26.07
N GLY A 242 7.75 -4.88 26.42
CA GLY A 242 6.78 -4.93 27.50
C GLY A 242 5.48 -4.22 27.14
N ASP A 243 4.74 -3.90 28.15
CA ASP A 243 3.43 -3.28 28.10
C ASP A 243 3.54 -1.77 27.91
N VAL A 244 3.13 -1.28 26.75
CA VAL A 244 3.15 0.15 26.41
C VAL A 244 1.73 0.71 26.56
N ASN A 245 1.57 1.71 27.42
CA ASN A 245 0.28 2.38 27.60
C ASN A 245 -0.02 3.25 26.37
N THR A 246 -1.10 2.93 25.67
CA THR A 246 -1.54 3.63 24.46
C THR A 246 -2.83 4.40 24.71
N LYS A 247 -2.85 5.67 24.31
CA LYS A 247 -4.00 6.56 24.52
C LYS A 247 -5.29 5.95 23.94
N GLY A 248 -6.27 5.65 24.82
CA GLY A 248 -7.61 5.18 24.45
C GLY A 248 -7.75 3.67 24.15
N LYS A 249 -6.71 2.83 24.33
CA LYS A 249 -6.78 1.35 24.20
C LYS A 249 -6.12 0.61 25.37
N GLY A 250 -5.62 1.36 26.35
CA GLY A 250 -4.91 0.77 27.47
C GLY A 250 -3.55 0.25 27.07
N VAL A 251 -3.16 -0.83 27.72
CA VAL A 251 -1.82 -1.44 27.62
C VAL A 251 -1.78 -2.41 26.44
N LEU A 252 -0.80 -2.25 25.56
CA LEU A 252 -0.54 -3.14 24.44
C LEU A 252 0.88 -3.70 24.52
N ALA A 253 1.01 -5.02 24.45
CA ALA A 253 2.31 -5.67 24.33
C ALA A 253 2.89 -5.42 22.93
N MET A 254 4.14 -4.95 22.89
CA MET A 254 4.84 -4.55 21.68
C MET A 254 6.20 -5.20 21.57
N PHE A 255 6.64 -5.37 20.33
CA PHE A 255 7.94 -5.96 20.01
C PHE A 255 8.63 -5.13 18.93
N PHE A 256 9.92 -4.88 19.09
CA PHE A 256 10.74 -4.48 17.96
C PHE A 256 11.17 -5.71 17.19
N VAL A 257 11.12 -5.61 15.86
CA VAL A 257 11.59 -6.65 14.96
C VAL A 257 12.75 -6.16 14.13
N SER A 258 13.75 -7.02 13.93
CA SER A 258 14.92 -6.79 13.09
C SER A 258 15.23 -8.04 12.26
N ARG A 259 16.10 -7.89 11.26
CA ARG A 259 16.67 -9.06 10.58
C ARG A 259 17.67 -9.73 11.52
N ARG A 260 17.62 -11.06 11.59
CA ARG A 260 18.64 -11.82 12.31
C ARG A 260 19.96 -11.73 11.54
N ILE A 261 21.02 -11.30 12.22
CA ILE A 261 22.36 -11.26 11.65
C ILE A 261 22.97 -12.65 11.85
N ALA A 262 23.53 -13.23 10.79
CA ALA A 262 24.24 -14.50 10.89
C ALA A 262 25.45 -14.32 11.83
N GLY A 263 25.42 -14.91 13.03
CA GLY A 263 26.44 -14.76 14.07
C GLY A 263 25.91 -14.54 15.49
N GLU A 264 24.70 -14.02 15.65
CA GLU A 264 24.11 -13.73 16.98
C GLU A 264 23.75 -14.99 17.82
N GLN A 265 23.71 -16.17 17.20
CA GLN A 265 23.43 -17.43 17.93
C GLN A 265 24.57 -17.86 18.89
N VAL A 266 25.75 -17.30 18.76
CA VAL A 266 26.91 -17.75 19.57
C VAL A 266 26.93 -17.09 20.94
N GLU A 267 26.35 -15.92 21.10
CA GLU A 267 26.47 -15.15 22.34
C GLU A 267 25.39 -15.50 23.38
N GLN A 268 24.14 -15.74 22.94
CA GLN A 268 23.06 -16.18 23.85
C GLN A 268 23.27 -17.61 24.39
N ALA A 269 23.87 -18.50 23.60
CA ALA A 269 24.20 -19.85 24.06
C ALA A 269 25.37 -19.86 25.06
N ARG A 270 26.28 -18.87 25.05
CA ARG A 270 27.39 -18.75 26.00
C ARG A 270 26.94 -18.23 27.35
N TYR A 271 25.91 -17.40 27.44
CA TYR A 271 25.40 -16.91 28.73
C TYR A 271 24.43 -17.90 29.39
N ALA A 272 23.73 -18.74 28.63
CA ALA A 272 22.87 -19.78 29.19
C ALA A 272 23.61 -21.02 29.72
N GLY A 273 24.91 -21.18 29.45
CA GLY A 273 25.73 -22.28 29.88
C GLY A 273 26.72 -21.94 31.03
N ALA A 274 26.66 -20.73 31.60
CA ALA A 274 27.59 -20.31 32.65
C ALA A 274 27.01 -20.35 34.07
N ASP A 275 25.74 -20.73 34.23
CA ASP A 275 25.08 -20.91 35.53
C ASP A 275 24.61 -22.36 35.68
N GLY A 276 25.53 -23.28 35.60
CA GLY A 276 25.34 -24.69 35.88
C GLY A 276 26.45 -25.23 36.77
#